data_8eeeefed1c259e1fb397063d00b6ac08
#
_entry.id   8eeeefed1c259e1fb397063d00b6ac08
#
_cell.length_a   1.000
_cell.length_b   1.000
_cell.length_c   1.000
_cell.angle_alpha   90.00
_cell.angle_beta   90.00
_cell.angle_gamma   90.00
#
_symmetry.space_group_name_H-M   'P 1'
#
loop_
_entity.id
_entity.type
_entity.pdbx_description
1 polymer ?
#
loop_
_entity_poly.entity_id
_entity_poly.type
_entity_poly.pdbx_seq_one_letter_code
_entity_poly.pdbx_strand_id
1 'polypeptide(L)'
;MSEGPRWLTEADVVSLVTLDDAIVALERTAADASAFNVPKALAGYDDGSSMHSLGSAAPALGYAGFKTWIHTKRGATAVYSLFDSRNGGVRAMIEAGALGQLRTAAMTGLGTRWQAAEGVDDMGLVGTGFQALTQVAAVNAVRPLRRLRVFSPTPEKRRAFIDMVNRRFDLEVVEADSCAAALDGAPLVTIVTRAKDPFVSAAMLARGAHVNAVGAILPANAELLPDVLERAGSIVVDDVPNAQKASRELMDRFGGERGWSAVRAIGDVIRSGRPARPEGGDLSLFKSVGMGLSDLAVATMAFERAVERGLGRPIPAPQRAAPTWKGDRAAR
;
A
#
# COMPACT_ATOMS: atom_id res chain seq x y z
N MET A 1 -22.96 11.79 -24.84
CA MET A 1 -22.11 12.93 -24.42
C MET A 1 -21.15 12.40 -23.37
N SER A 2 -19.82 12.50 -23.54
CA SER A 2 -18.89 12.08 -22.51
C SER A 2 -19.12 12.97 -21.29
N GLU A 3 -19.50 12.39 -20.16
CA GLU A 3 -19.57 13.14 -18.91
C GLU A 3 -18.22 13.81 -18.63
N GLY A 4 -18.25 15.10 -18.25
CA GLY A 4 -17.05 15.87 -17.92
C GLY A 4 -16.30 15.26 -16.70
N PRO A 5 -15.07 15.72 -16.42
CA PRO A 5 -14.31 15.23 -15.29
C PRO A 5 -15.01 15.58 -13.96
N ARG A 6 -14.73 14.78 -12.91
CA ARG A 6 -15.35 14.91 -11.59
C ARG A 6 -14.32 15.14 -10.50
N TRP A 7 -14.70 15.90 -9.47
CA TRP A 7 -14.01 15.95 -8.19
C TRP A 7 -14.68 14.95 -7.25
N LEU A 8 -13.89 14.03 -6.69
CA LEU A 8 -14.32 13.10 -5.65
C LEU A 8 -13.66 13.47 -4.31
N THR A 9 -14.48 13.62 -3.29
CA THR A 9 -14.05 13.92 -1.93
C THR A 9 -13.62 12.65 -1.18
N GLU A 10 -12.95 12.80 -0.03
CA GLU A 10 -12.65 11.68 0.89
C GLU A 10 -13.93 10.90 1.25
N ALA A 11 -15.03 11.61 1.50
CA ALA A 11 -16.32 10.99 1.83
C ALA A 11 -16.88 10.17 0.64
N ASP A 12 -16.75 10.67 -0.58
CA ASP A 12 -17.14 9.92 -1.78
C ASP A 12 -16.33 8.63 -1.88
N VAL A 13 -14.99 8.70 -1.74
CA VAL A 13 -14.11 7.52 -1.81
C VAL A 13 -14.52 6.45 -0.79
N VAL A 14 -14.72 6.84 0.47
CA VAL A 14 -15.09 5.91 1.55
C VAL A 14 -16.47 5.30 1.33
N SER A 15 -17.42 6.05 0.75
CA SER A 15 -18.76 5.54 0.43
C SER A 15 -18.80 4.60 -0.78
N LEU A 16 -17.82 4.72 -1.66
CA LEU A 16 -17.78 4.00 -2.94
C LEU A 16 -16.94 2.73 -2.90
N VAL A 17 -15.88 2.68 -2.08
CA VAL A 17 -14.91 1.58 -2.07
C VAL A 17 -14.71 1.05 -0.67
N THR A 18 -15.08 -0.20 -0.44
CA THR A 18 -14.71 -0.95 0.76
C THR A 18 -13.29 -1.49 0.65
N LEU A 19 -12.75 -1.99 1.76
CA LEU A 19 -11.42 -2.62 1.75
C LEU A 19 -11.39 -3.91 0.93
N ASP A 20 -12.44 -4.73 1.01
CA ASP A 20 -12.58 -5.95 0.20
C ASP A 20 -12.60 -5.61 -1.30
N ASP A 21 -13.34 -4.58 -1.68
CA ASP A 21 -13.36 -4.06 -3.05
C ASP A 21 -11.96 -3.62 -3.52
N ALA A 22 -11.22 -2.92 -2.64
CA ALA A 22 -9.87 -2.47 -2.94
C ALA A 22 -8.91 -3.64 -3.16
N ILE A 23 -9.01 -4.72 -2.36
CA ILE A 23 -8.19 -5.94 -2.54
C ILE A 23 -8.48 -6.58 -3.91
N VAL A 24 -9.76 -6.71 -4.29
CA VAL A 24 -10.17 -7.27 -5.58
C VAL A 24 -9.69 -6.39 -6.74
N ALA A 25 -9.86 -5.07 -6.63
CA ALA A 25 -9.39 -4.13 -7.65
C ALA A 25 -7.87 -4.19 -7.84
N LEU A 26 -7.12 -4.28 -6.73
CA LEU A 26 -5.66 -4.42 -6.78
C LEU A 26 -5.25 -5.72 -7.45
N GLU A 27 -5.87 -6.84 -7.09
CA GLU A 27 -5.57 -8.15 -7.67
C GLU A 27 -5.75 -8.13 -9.18
N ARG A 28 -6.90 -7.62 -9.65
CA ARG A 28 -7.20 -7.46 -11.08
C ARG A 28 -6.17 -6.56 -11.78
N THR A 29 -5.83 -5.42 -11.20
CA THR A 29 -4.90 -4.46 -11.80
C THR A 29 -3.47 -4.99 -11.81
N ALA A 30 -3.03 -5.68 -10.75
CA ALA A 30 -1.71 -6.28 -10.68
C ALA A 30 -1.54 -7.50 -11.61
N ALA A 31 -2.65 -8.16 -11.97
CA ALA A 31 -2.66 -9.25 -12.94
C ALA A 31 -2.50 -8.76 -14.39
N ASP A 32 -2.77 -7.49 -14.69
CA ASP A 32 -2.64 -6.92 -16.03
C ASP A 32 -1.16 -6.80 -16.42
N ALA A 33 -0.72 -7.60 -17.39
CA ALA A 33 0.66 -7.60 -17.87
C ALA A 33 1.03 -6.32 -18.63
N SER A 34 0.05 -5.54 -19.11
CA SER A 34 0.27 -4.24 -19.76
C SER A 34 0.40 -3.09 -18.77
N ALA A 35 0.04 -3.31 -17.50
CA ALA A 35 0.11 -2.29 -16.48
C ALA A 35 1.57 -2.07 -16.02
N PHE A 36 1.90 -0.81 -15.75
CA PHE A 36 3.24 -0.45 -15.29
C PHE A 36 3.22 0.69 -14.29
N ASN A 37 4.26 0.74 -13.46
CA ASN A 37 4.52 1.83 -12.52
C ASN A 37 5.52 2.83 -13.10
N VAL A 38 5.30 4.12 -12.83
CA VAL A 38 6.31 5.14 -13.02
C VAL A 38 7.19 5.17 -11.76
N PRO A 39 8.52 5.28 -11.88
CA PRO A 39 9.39 5.41 -10.72
C PRO A 39 8.93 6.53 -9.79
N LYS A 40 8.90 6.24 -8.48
CA LYS A 40 8.50 7.21 -7.46
C LYS A 40 9.41 8.44 -7.52
N ALA A 41 8.82 9.61 -7.67
CA ALA A 41 9.51 10.88 -7.50
C ALA A 41 9.37 11.35 -6.05
N LEU A 42 10.50 11.76 -5.47
CA LEU A 42 10.60 12.26 -4.10
C LEU A 42 11.65 13.35 -4.05
N ALA A 43 11.31 14.52 -3.52
CA ALA A 43 12.25 15.59 -3.22
C ALA A 43 11.95 16.16 -1.82
N GLY A 44 12.98 16.27 -1.00
CA GLY A 44 12.92 17.04 0.24
C GLY A 44 13.19 18.51 -0.04
N TYR A 45 12.53 19.39 0.69
CA TYR A 45 12.79 20.82 0.74
C TYR A 45 12.49 21.31 2.15
N ASP A 46 13.18 22.33 2.58
CA ASP A 46 13.11 22.80 3.96
C ASP A 46 13.37 21.72 5.02
N ASP A 47 13.26 22.08 6.28
CA ASP A 47 13.45 21.19 7.42
C ASP A 47 12.23 20.27 7.62
N GLY A 48 12.30 19.10 7.01
CA GLY A 48 11.33 18.01 7.17
C GLY A 48 10.11 18.09 6.27
N SER A 49 10.13 18.94 5.24
CA SER A 49 9.12 18.97 4.19
C SER A 49 9.54 18.13 2.99
N SER A 50 8.59 17.54 2.26
CA SER A 50 8.85 16.75 1.07
C SER A 50 7.67 16.76 0.11
N MET A 51 7.99 16.65 -1.18
CA MET A 51 7.02 16.47 -2.26
C MET A 51 7.20 15.11 -2.91
N HIS A 52 6.09 14.49 -3.28
CA HIS A 52 6.07 13.13 -3.78
C HIS A 52 5.14 12.99 -4.98
N SER A 53 5.47 12.05 -5.86
CA SER A 53 4.58 11.61 -6.93
C SER A 53 4.72 10.10 -7.16
N LEU A 54 3.58 9.43 -7.30
CA LEU A 54 3.47 8.02 -7.73
C LEU A 54 2.57 7.97 -8.94
N GLY A 55 3.08 7.49 -10.06
CA GLY A 55 2.34 7.35 -11.30
C GLY A 55 2.22 5.91 -11.74
N SER A 56 1.19 5.63 -12.55
CA SER A 56 0.99 4.33 -13.17
C SER A 56 0.01 4.40 -14.34
N ALA A 57 0.06 3.40 -15.19
CA ALA A 57 -0.93 3.19 -16.23
C ALA A 57 -1.32 1.72 -16.32
N ALA A 58 -2.59 1.48 -16.64
CA ALA A 58 -3.16 0.19 -16.98
C ALA A 58 -3.92 0.35 -18.32
N PRO A 59 -3.22 0.30 -19.45
CA PRO A 59 -3.80 0.58 -20.76
C PRO A 59 -4.96 -0.33 -21.14
N ALA A 60 -4.92 -1.61 -20.73
CA ALA A 60 -6.02 -2.55 -20.96
C ALA A 60 -7.30 -2.15 -20.22
N LEU A 61 -7.18 -1.51 -19.05
CA LEU A 61 -8.31 -0.95 -18.30
C LEU A 61 -8.71 0.43 -18.82
N GLY A 62 -7.91 1.09 -19.65
CA GLY A 62 -8.18 2.40 -20.22
C GLY A 62 -7.85 3.59 -19.31
N TYR A 63 -7.04 3.38 -18.27
CA TYR A 63 -6.72 4.42 -17.28
C TYR A 63 -5.22 4.59 -17.05
N ALA A 64 -4.87 5.83 -16.70
CA ALA A 64 -3.55 6.20 -16.19
C ALA A 64 -3.73 7.29 -15.13
N GLY A 65 -2.76 7.49 -14.25
CA GLY A 65 -2.89 8.54 -13.25
C GLY A 65 -1.68 8.72 -12.36
N PHE A 66 -1.77 9.78 -11.57
CA PHE A 66 -0.74 10.16 -10.61
C PHE A 66 -1.36 10.53 -9.26
N LYS A 67 -0.83 9.96 -8.18
CA LYS A 67 -1.00 10.52 -6.86
C LYS A 67 0.14 11.48 -6.56
N THR A 68 -0.18 12.70 -6.21
CA THR A 68 0.77 13.70 -5.77
C THR A 68 0.42 14.18 -4.37
N TRP A 69 1.43 14.42 -3.55
CA TRP A 69 1.23 14.96 -2.21
C TRP A 69 2.43 15.73 -1.73
N ILE A 70 2.16 16.65 -0.83
CA ILE A 70 3.17 17.40 -0.10
C ILE A 70 3.01 17.05 1.38
N HIS A 71 4.12 16.74 2.03
CA HIS A 71 4.20 16.54 3.46
C HIS A 71 4.97 17.68 4.11
N THR A 72 4.43 18.24 5.18
CA THR A 72 5.08 19.28 5.99
C THR A 72 4.93 18.95 7.47
N LYS A 73 5.62 19.69 8.33
CA LYS A 73 5.42 19.60 9.80
C LYS A 73 3.97 19.90 10.23
N ARG A 74 3.19 20.61 9.40
CA ARG A 74 1.80 21.02 9.71
C ARG A 74 0.76 20.07 9.14
N GLY A 75 1.14 19.10 8.31
CA GLY A 75 0.23 18.14 7.71
C GLY A 75 0.63 17.72 6.29
N ALA A 76 -0.21 16.89 5.71
CA ALA A 76 -0.05 16.40 4.34
C ALA A 76 -1.41 16.40 3.63
N THR A 77 -1.42 16.78 2.37
CA THR A 77 -2.59 16.64 1.49
C THR A 77 -2.19 15.91 0.23
N ALA A 78 -2.97 14.91 -0.14
CA ALA A 78 -2.76 14.10 -1.32
C ALA A 78 -3.95 14.24 -2.28
N VAL A 79 -3.65 14.32 -3.57
CA VAL A 79 -4.64 14.32 -4.65
C VAL A 79 -4.23 13.28 -5.69
N TYR A 80 -5.19 12.56 -6.23
CA TYR A 80 -5.02 11.66 -7.36
C TYR A 80 -5.65 12.26 -8.63
N SER A 81 -4.87 12.38 -9.70
CA SER A 81 -5.37 12.77 -11.02
C SER A 81 -5.53 11.52 -11.88
N LEU A 82 -6.77 11.25 -12.31
CA LEU A 82 -7.13 10.11 -13.17
C LEU A 82 -7.36 10.59 -14.59
N PHE A 83 -6.76 9.90 -15.56
CA PHE A 83 -6.83 10.18 -16.97
C PHE A 83 -7.34 8.97 -17.76
N ASP A 84 -8.00 9.23 -18.87
CA ASP A 84 -8.24 8.23 -19.91
C ASP A 84 -6.92 7.99 -20.66
N SER A 85 -6.41 6.77 -20.62
CA SER A 85 -5.11 6.44 -21.24
C SER A 85 -5.14 6.44 -22.78
N ARG A 86 -6.33 6.46 -23.38
CA ARG A 86 -6.51 6.42 -24.84
C ARG A 86 -6.48 7.79 -25.50
N ASN A 87 -6.96 8.83 -24.80
CA ASN A 87 -7.07 10.19 -25.35
C ASN A 87 -6.42 11.27 -24.48
N GLY A 88 -5.90 10.93 -23.31
CA GLY A 88 -5.25 11.86 -22.37
C GLY A 88 -6.22 12.79 -21.64
N GLY A 89 -7.52 12.59 -21.77
CA GLY A 89 -8.53 13.42 -21.09
C GLY A 89 -8.56 13.18 -19.60
N VAL A 90 -8.70 14.25 -18.79
CA VAL A 90 -8.92 14.14 -17.35
C VAL A 90 -10.28 13.51 -17.09
N ARG A 91 -10.32 12.49 -16.25
CA ARG A 91 -11.56 11.79 -15.82
C ARG A 91 -11.98 12.19 -14.42
N ALA A 92 -11.03 12.31 -13.51
CA ALA A 92 -11.30 12.75 -12.15
C ALA A 92 -10.09 13.39 -11.48
N MET A 93 -10.40 14.25 -10.49
CA MET A 93 -9.51 14.66 -9.42
C MET A 93 -10.08 14.08 -8.13
N ILE A 94 -9.30 13.32 -7.38
CA ILE A 94 -9.77 12.55 -6.22
C ILE A 94 -8.94 12.93 -5.00
N GLU A 95 -9.58 13.31 -3.90
CA GLU A 95 -8.91 13.46 -2.62
C GLU A 95 -8.36 12.10 -2.19
N ALA A 96 -7.08 12.03 -1.82
CA ALA A 96 -6.37 10.74 -1.81
C ALA A 96 -5.81 10.34 -0.44
N GLY A 97 -6.34 10.86 0.66
CA GLY A 97 -6.01 10.41 2.02
C GLY A 97 -6.60 9.02 2.30
N ALA A 98 -7.92 8.87 2.23
CA ALA A 98 -8.61 7.59 2.41
C ALA A 98 -8.22 6.58 1.32
N LEU A 99 -8.14 7.03 0.06
CA LEU A 99 -7.62 6.22 -1.04
C LEU A 99 -6.23 5.64 -0.69
N GLY A 100 -5.33 6.47 -0.17
CA GLY A 100 -3.99 6.06 0.23
C GLY A 100 -3.98 5.04 1.38
N GLN A 101 -4.91 5.14 2.34
CA GLN A 101 -5.08 4.14 3.40
C GLN A 101 -5.61 2.82 2.84
N LEU A 102 -6.69 2.86 2.07
CA LEU A 102 -7.33 1.67 1.48
C LEU A 102 -6.33 0.89 0.62
N ARG A 103 -5.62 1.55 -0.32
CA ARG A 103 -4.69 0.87 -1.20
C ARG A 103 -3.50 0.25 -0.46
N THR A 104 -3.03 0.91 0.62
CA THR A 104 -1.89 0.40 1.42
C THR A 104 -2.31 -0.84 2.20
N ALA A 105 -3.48 -0.80 2.83
CA ALA A 105 -4.03 -1.94 3.55
C ALA A 105 -4.40 -3.09 2.58
N ALA A 106 -5.05 -2.79 1.47
CA ALA A 106 -5.42 -3.77 0.45
C ALA A 106 -4.21 -4.50 -0.13
N MET A 107 -3.05 -3.82 -0.26
CA MET A 107 -1.81 -4.45 -0.68
C MET A 107 -1.31 -5.50 0.33
N THR A 108 -1.42 -5.22 1.63
CA THR A 108 -1.12 -6.21 2.68
C THR A 108 -2.09 -7.39 2.65
N GLY A 109 -3.40 -7.12 2.47
CA GLY A 109 -4.39 -8.17 2.27
C GLY A 109 -4.06 -9.05 1.07
N LEU A 110 -3.67 -8.45 -0.05
CA LEU A 110 -3.28 -9.17 -1.26
C LEU A 110 -2.01 -10.01 -1.04
N GLY A 111 -0.97 -9.46 -0.42
CA GLY A 111 0.24 -10.19 -0.05
C GLY A 111 -0.06 -11.38 0.87
N THR A 112 -0.92 -11.18 1.87
CA THR A 112 -1.38 -12.23 2.78
C THR A 112 -2.18 -13.31 2.04
N ARG A 113 -3.11 -12.94 1.15
CA ARG A 113 -3.90 -13.88 0.35
C ARG A 113 -3.02 -14.84 -0.44
N TRP A 114 -1.97 -14.33 -1.07
CA TRP A 114 -1.10 -15.09 -1.98
C TRP A 114 0.09 -15.78 -1.31
N GLN A 115 0.35 -15.51 -0.03
CA GLN A 115 1.55 -16.06 0.63
C GLN A 115 1.30 -16.72 1.98
N ALA A 116 0.25 -16.33 2.71
CA ALA A 116 -0.06 -16.97 3.99
C ALA A 116 -0.73 -18.33 3.79
N ALA A 117 -0.48 -19.25 4.71
CA ALA A 117 -1.21 -20.51 4.75
C ALA A 117 -2.73 -20.26 4.91
N GLU A 118 -3.52 -21.19 4.43
CA GLU A 118 -4.97 -21.19 4.68
C GLU A 118 -5.28 -21.61 6.13
N GLY A 119 -6.40 -21.15 6.66
CA GLY A 119 -6.89 -21.52 7.99
C GLY A 119 -6.10 -20.91 9.15
N VAL A 120 -5.13 -20.02 8.91
CA VAL A 120 -4.42 -19.28 9.97
C VAL A 120 -5.27 -18.11 10.46
N ASP A 121 -5.39 -17.96 11.78
CA ASP A 121 -6.33 -17.04 12.42
C ASP A 121 -5.73 -16.23 13.60
N ASP A 122 -4.41 -16.32 13.83
CA ASP A 122 -3.71 -15.63 14.92
C ASP A 122 -2.65 -14.70 14.33
N MET A 123 -2.72 -13.41 14.66
CA MET A 123 -1.87 -12.38 14.10
C MET A 123 -1.09 -11.63 15.17
N GLY A 124 0.23 -11.53 14.98
CA GLY A 124 1.08 -10.59 15.71
C GLY A 124 1.19 -9.25 14.95
N LEU A 125 0.88 -8.15 15.62
CA LEU A 125 0.98 -6.80 15.09
C LEU A 125 2.01 -6.00 15.88
N VAL A 126 2.98 -5.42 15.16
CA VAL A 126 3.96 -4.50 15.73
C VAL A 126 3.80 -3.13 15.10
N GLY A 127 3.41 -2.16 15.95
CA GLY A 127 3.10 -0.79 15.56
C GLY A 127 1.60 -0.48 15.63
N THR A 128 1.26 0.67 16.25
CA THR A 128 -0.12 1.12 16.50
C THR A 128 -0.35 2.53 15.91
N GLY A 129 0.33 2.81 14.79
CA GLY A 129 0.25 4.08 14.08
C GLY A 129 -1.00 4.19 13.19
N PHE A 130 -1.02 5.25 12.38
CA PHE A 130 -2.15 5.62 11.51
C PHE A 130 -2.63 4.49 10.59
N GLN A 131 -1.73 3.64 10.10
CA GLN A 131 -2.07 2.53 9.20
C GLN A 131 -2.50 1.25 9.93
N ALA A 132 -2.21 1.11 11.24
CA ALA A 132 -2.31 -0.18 11.92
C ALA A 132 -3.72 -0.79 11.87
N LEU A 133 -4.77 0.01 12.08
CA LEU A 133 -6.14 -0.49 12.10
C LEU A 133 -6.58 -1.05 10.74
N THR A 134 -6.23 -0.35 9.67
CA THR A 134 -6.55 -0.81 8.31
C THR A 134 -5.72 -2.03 7.90
N GLN A 135 -4.52 -2.22 8.48
CA GLN A 135 -3.75 -3.45 8.30
C GLN A 135 -4.45 -4.65 8.95
N VAL A 136 -4.96 -4.50 10.19
CA VAL A 136 -5.77 -5.54 10.83
C VAL A 136 -6.99 -5.87 9.97
N ALA A 137 -7.71 -4.86 9.51
CA ALA A 137 -8.87 -5.05 8.65
C ALA A 137 -8.53 -5.82 7.37
N ALA A 138 -7.40 -5.49 6.72
CA ALA A 138 -6.99 -6.13 5.47
C ALA A 138 -6.60 -7.60 5.63
N VAL A 139 -5.87 -7.92 6.71
CA VAL A 139 -5.53 -9.32 7.01
C VAL A 139 -6.81 -10.10 7.36
N ASN A 140 -7.67 -9.52 8.21
CA ASN A 140 -8.94 -10.13 8.60
C ASN A 140 -9.89 -10.39 7.41
N ALA A 141 -9.88 -9.54 6.39
CA ALA A 141 -10.69 -9.71 5.18
C ALA A 141 -10.28 -10.94 4.34
N VAL A 142 -9.02 -11.37 4.41
CA VAL A 142 -8.50 -12.49 3.62
C VAL A 142 -8.17 -13.73 4.44
N ARG A 143 -7.98 -13.56 5.73
CA ARG A 143 -7.80 -14.61 6.75
C ARG A 143 -8.60 -14.21 7.99
N PRO A 144 -9.82 -14.73 8.18
CA PRO A 144 -10.64 -14.39 9.34
C PRO A 144 -9.88 -14.64 10.63
N LEU A 145 -9.60 -13.57 11.35
CA LEU A 145 -8.79 -13.61 12.55
C LEU A 145 -9.66 -14.01 13.76
N ARG A 146 -9.12 -14.85 14.62
CA ARG A 146 -9.65 -15.15 15.95
C ARG A 146 -8.90 -14.36 17.03
N ARG A 147 -7.57 -14.17 16.85
CA ARG A 147 -6.70 -13.52 17.83
C ARG A 147 -5.80 -12.48 17.19
N LEU A 148 -5.61 -11.37 17.92
CA LEU A 148 -4.66 -10.32 17.59
C LEU A 148 -3.77 -10.01 18.79
N ARG A 149 -2.45 -10.14 18.65
CA ARG A 149 -1.45 -9.77 19.65
C ARG A 149 -0.81 -8.46 19.25
N VAL A 150 -0.84 -7.46 20.11
CA VAL A 150 -0.46 -6.09 19.77
C VAL A 150 0.73 -5.63 20.60
N PHE A 151 1.77 -5.17 19.94
CA PHE A 151 2.88 -4.48 20.57
C PHE A 151 3.17 -3.12 19.93
N SER A 152 3.47 -2.16 20.78
CA SER A 152 4.04 -0.85 20.42
C SER A 152 4.80 -0.34 21.66
N PRO A 153 5.93 0.36 21.49
CA PRO A 153 6.76 0.78 22.62
C PRO A 153 6.06 1.80 23.55
N THR A 154 5.00 2.49 23.08
CA THR A 154 4.25 3.48 23.88
C THR A 154 2.99 2.83 24.43
N PRO A 155 2.91 2.52 25.76
CA PRO A 155 1.79 1.80 26.34
C PRO A 155 0.44 2.48 26.14
N GLU A 156 0.36 3.81 26.26
CA GLU A 156 -0.88 4.57 26.13
C GLU A 156 -1.44 4.46 24.70
N LYS A 157 -0.56 4.57 23.68
CA LYS A 157 -0.96 4.40 22.29
C LYS A 157 -1.38 2.97 21.97
N ARG A 158 -0.72 2.00 22.59
CA ARG A 158 -1.04 0.58 22.44
C ARG A 158 -2.44 0.29 23.00
N ARG A 159 -2.76 0.74 24.21
CA ARG A 159 -4.08 0.57 24.83
C ARG A 159 -5.18 1.29 24.05
N ALA A 160 -4.96 2.54 23.64
CA ALA A 160 -5.92 3.27 22.82
C ALA A 160 -6.19 2.55 21.48
N PHE A 161 -5.18 1.91 20.91
CA PHE A 161 -5.34 1.11 19.70
C PHE A 161 -6.14 -0.17 19.97
N ILE A 162 -5.86 -0.89 21.06
CA ILE A 162 -6.62 -2.07 21.47
C ILE A 162 -8.10 -1.74 21.65
N ASP A 163 -8.41 -0.65 22.36
CA ASP A 163 -9.78 -0.16 22.52
C ASP A 163 -10.45 0.14 21.17
N MET A 164 -9.69 0.64 20.22
CA MET A 164 -10.20 0.91 18.87
C MET A 164 -10.49 -0.38 18.09
N VAL A 165 -9.65 -1.41 18.23
CA VAL A 165 -9.87 -2.74 17.63
C VAL A 165 -11.11 -3.40 18.26
N ASN A 166 -11.20 -3.43 19.59
CA ASN A 166 -12.32 -4.03 20.31
C ASN A 166 -13.69 -3.42 19.96
N ARG A 167 -13.71 -2.13 19.58
CA ARG A 167 -14.96 -1.49 19.12
C ARG A 167 -15.36 -1.84 17.69
N ARG A 168 -14.47 -2.42 16.88
CA ARG A 168 -14.69 -2.64 15.44
C ARG A 168 -14.64 -4.10 15.01
N PHE A 169 -13.99 -4.95 15.78
CA PHE A 169 -13.80 -6.35 15.45
C PHE A 169 -14.15 -7.24 16.64
N ASP A 170 -14.70 -8.39 16.36
CA ASP A 170 -14.90 -9.46 17.33
C ASP A 170 -13.67 -10.37 17.32
N LEU A 171 -12.62 -9.95 18.04
CA LEU A 171 -11.32 -10.62 18.12
C LEU A 171 -10.88 -10.72 19.57
N GLU A 172 -10.20 -11.81 19.91
CA GLU A 172 -9.41 -11.90 21.14
C GLU A 172 -8.19 -10.98 20.99
N VAL A 173 -8.18 -9.80 21.63
CA VAL A 173 -7.05 -8.87 21.56
C VAL A 173 -6.18 -9.00 22.77
N VAL A 174 -4.88 -9.31 22.57
CA VAL A 174 -3.89 -9.50 23.61
C VAL A 174 -2.88 -8.35 23.58
N GLU A 175 -2.75 -7.62 24.69
CA GLU A 175 -1.66 -6.65 24.87
C GLU A 175 -0.36 -7.43 25.16
N ALA A 176 0.63 -7.29 24.28
CA ALA A 176 1.93 -7.93 24.47
C ALA A 176 2.93 -6.96 25.12
N ASP A 177 3.76 -7.49 26.02
CA ASP A 177 4.75 -6.72 26.77
C ASP A 177 6.03 -6.42 25.96
N SER A 178 6.26 -7.19 24.90
CA SER A 178 7.42 -7.03 24.03
C SER A 178 7.08 -7.37 22.57
N CYS A 179 7.95 -6.94 21.65
CA CYS A 179 7.87 -7.34 20.26
C CYS A 179 7.93 -8.86 20.12
N ALA A 180 8.87 -9.52 20.79
CA ALA A 180 9.00 -10.97 20.78
C ALA A 180 7.72 -11.67 21.26
N ALA A 181 7.10 -11.21 22.36
CA ALA A 181 5.86 -11.77 22.87
C ALA A 181 4.67 -11.60 21.92
N ALA A 182 4.62 -10.51 21.15
CA ALA A 182 3.58 -10.31 20.13
C ALA A 182 3.73 -11.28 18.96
N LEU A 183 4.95 -11.65 18.62
CA LEU A 183 5.28 -12.46 17.44
C LEU A 183 5.41 -13.96 17.74
N ASP A 184 5.59 -14.33 19.00
CA ASP A 184 5.82 -15.71 19.43
C ASP A 184 4.68 -16.64 19.00
N GLY A 185 5.00 -17.63 18.18
CA GLY A 185 4.03 -18.61 17.68
C GLY A 185 2.98 -18.04 16.70
N ALA A 186 3.00 -16.74 16.35
CA ALA A 186 2.03 -16.14 15.44
C ALA A 186 2.25 -16.61 14.00
N PRO A 187 1.26 -17.26 13.34
CA PRO A 187 1.37 -17.66 11.94
C PRO A 187 1.24 -16.49 10.95
N LEU A 188 0.63 -15.39 11.39
CA LEU A 188 0.55 -14.13 10.65
C LEU A 188 1.25 -13.03 11.44
N VAL A 189 2.10 -12.27 10.77
CA VAL A 189 2.83 -11.16 11.38
C VAL A 189 2.68 -9.93 10.48
N THR A 190 2.34 -8.79 11.09
CA THR A 190 2.36 -7.50 10.39
C THR A 190 3.19 -6.49 11.17
N ILE A 191 4.19 -5.93 10.50
CA ILE A 191 5.08 -4.91 11.05
C ILE A 191 4.81 -3.61 10.30
N VAL A 192 4.34 -2.58 11.05
CA VAL A 192 3.88 -1.30 10.49
C VAL A 192 4.43 -0.13 11.31
N THR A 193 5.75 -0.03 11.38
CA THR A 193 6.46 0.95 12.21
C THR A 193 7.17 2.02 11.37
N ARG A 194 7.76 3.01 12.04
CA ARG A 194 8.69 3.98 11.45
C ARG A 194 10.11 3.78 11.98
N ALA A 195 10.46 2.54 12.33
CA ALA A 195 11.77 2.22 12.87
C ALA A 195 12.87 2.59 11.86
N LYS A 196 13.93 3.18 12.37
CA LYS A 196 15.14 3.49 11.57
C LYS A 196 16.11 2.31 11.59
N ASP A 197 16.15 1.58 12.70
CA ASP A 197 17.02 0.45 12.89
C ASP A 197 16.20 -0.85 12.96
N PRO A 198 16.70 -1.93 12.36
CA PRO A 198 16.02 -3.21 12.35
C PRO A 198 15.95 -3.81 13.77
N PHE A 199 14.84 -4.43 14.11
CA PHE A 199 14.59 -4.94 15.45
C PHE A 199 13.91 -6.31 15.49
N VAL A 200 13.34 -6.78 14.37
CA VAL A 200 12.74 -8.13 14.28
C VAL A 200 13.78 -9.12 13.80
N SER A 201 14.07 -10.13 14.61
CA SER A 201 14.95 -11.24 14.25
C SER A 201 14.16 -12.48 13.84
N ALA A 202 14.81 -13.37 13.11
CA ALA A 202 14.24 -14.65 12.70
C ALA A 202 13.83 -15.52 13.92
N ALA A 203 14.52 -15.40 15.05
CA ALA A 203 14.20 -16.14 16.28
C ALA A 203 12.85 -15.75 16.90
N MET A 204 12.32 -14.56 16.59
CA MET A 204 11.00 -14.11 17.07
C MET A 204 9.84 -14.66 16.23
N LEU A 205 10.12 -15.29 15.09
CA LEU A 205 9.13 -15.70 14.10
C LEU A 205 8.90 -17.21 14.12
N ALA A 206 7.66 -17.62 14.17
CA ALA A 206 7.28 -19.02 14.12
C ALA A 206 7.71 -19.68 12.79
N ARG A 207 7.93 -20.99 12.83
CA ARG A 207 8.05 -21.76 11.58
C ARG A 207 6.73 -21.70 10.81
N GLY A 208 6.82 -21.50 9.52
CA GLY A 208 5.64 -21.39 8.69
C GLY A 208 4.96 -20.03 8.72
N ALA A 209 5.48 -19.04 9.41
CA ALA A 209 4.87 -17.72 9.48
C ALA A 209 4.89 -16.98 8.14
N HIS A 210 3.87 -16.16 7.94
CA HIS A 210 3.83 -15.13 6.91
C HIS A 210 4.07 -13.76 7.54
N VAL A 211 5.01 -13.00 7.01
CA VAL A 211 5.39 -11.66 7.49
C VAL A 211 5.04 -10.59 6.46
N ASN A 212 4.18 -9.66 6.84
CA ASN A 212 3.95 -8.40 6.15
C ASN A 212 4.84 -7.31 6.75
N ALA A 213 5.85 -6.85 6.06
CA ALA A 213 6.74 -5.76 6.46
C ALA A 213 6.39 -4.50 5.65
N VAL A 214 5.61 -3.59 6.25
CA VAL A 214 4.97 -2.50 5.51
C VAL A 214 5.27 -1.10 6.08
N GLY A 215 6.06 -1.01 7.16
CA GLY A 215 6.35 0.26 7.81
C GLY A 215 7.58 0.98 7.28
N ALA A 216 8.68 0.27 7.03
CA ALA A 216 9.93 0.82 6.53
C ALA A 216 9.89 0.97 5.00
N ILE A 217 9.48 2.16 4.53
CA ILE A 217 9.27 2.48 3.10
C ILE A 217 10.25 3.54 2.57
N LEU A 218 11.29 3.84 3.32
CA LEU A 218 12.35 4.78 2.97
C LEU A 218 13.72 4.12 3.18
N PRO A 219 14.75 4.48 2.41
CA PRO A 219 16.10 3.89 2.54
C PRO A 219 16.76 4.08 3.92
N ALA A 220 16.29 5.07 4.68
CA ALA A 220 16.79 5.33 6.04
C ALA A 220 16.14 4.44 7.12
N ASN A 221 15.12 3.64 6.75
CA ASN A 221 14.31 2.86 7.68
C ASN A 221 14.52 1.36 7.45
N ALA A 222 14.45 0.59 8.53
CA ALA A 222 14.46 -0.87 8.50
C ALA A 222 13.68 -1.44 9.69
N GLU A 223 13.05 -2.59 9.49
CA GLU A 223 12.29 -3.32 10.51
C GLU A 223 12.87 -4.71 10.76
N LEU A 224 13.46 -5.34 9.72
CA LEU A 224 13.90 -6.72 9.73
C LEU A 224 15.43 -6.82 9.84
N LEU A 225 15.91 -7.67 10.72
CA LEU A 225 17.31 -8.08 10.75
C LEU A 225 17.65 -8.99 9.57
N PRO A 226 18.93 -9.08 9.15
CA PRO A 226 19.33 -9.87 7.97
C PRO A 226 18.94 -11.36 8.04
N ASP A 227 18.93 -11.94 9.23
CA ASP A 227 18.56 -13.34 9.48
C ASP A 227 17.13 -13.69 9.08
N VAL A 228 16.21 -12.72 9.09
CA VAL A 228 14.82 -12.90 8.60
C VAL A 228 14.83 -13.14 7.08
N LEU A 229 15.61 -12.37 6.33
CA LEU A 229 15.73 -12.53 4.88
C LEU A 229 16.50 -13.81 4.48
N GLU A 230 17.42 -14.25 5.33
CA GLU A 230 18.14 -15.52 5.14
C GLU A 230 17.23 -16.72 5.32
N ARG A 231 16.31 -16.65 6.28
CA ARG A 231 15.34 -17.68 6.58
C ARG A 231 14.13 -17.68 5.62
N ALA A 232 13.86 -16.56 4.93
CA ALA A 232 12.70 -16.45 4.05
C ALA A 232 12.84 -17.33 2.82
N GLY A 233 11.98 -18.33 2.68
CA GLY A 233 11.88 -19.20 1.51
C GLY A 233 11.11 -18.57 0.33
N SER A 234 10.39 -17.48 0.59
CA SER A 234 9.69 -16.68 -0.42
C SER A 234 9.74 -15.20 -0.05
N ILE A 235 10.20 -14.37 -0.97
CA ILE A 235 10.24 -12.90 -0.82
C ILE A 235 9.47 -12.29 -1.97
N VAL A 236 8.36 -11.63 -1.65
CA VAL A 236 7.51 -10.94 -2.62
C VAL A 236 7.41 -9.46 -2.23
N VAL A 237 7.45 -8.62 -3.23
CA VAL A 237 7.30 -7.16 -3.09
C VAL A 237 6.12 -6.67 -3.92
N ASP A 238 5.62 -5.50 -3.60
CA ASP A 238 4.62 -4.83 -4.44
C ASP A 238 5.21 -4.45 -5.82
N ASP A 239 6.43 -3.88 -5.85
CA ASP A 239 7.12 -3.46 -7.08
C ASP A 239 8.64 -3.59 -6.91
N VAL A 240 9.29 -4.39 -7.75
CA VAL A 240 10.74 -4.65 -7.64
C VAL A 240 11.57 -3.37 -7.86
N PRO A 241 11.32 -2.56 -8.91
CA PRO A 241 12.06 -1.31 -9.12
C PRO A 241 11.94 -0.31 -7.95
N ASN A 242 10.79 -0.24 -7.29
CA ASN A 242 10.61 0.62 -6.10
C ASN A 242 11.31 0.02 -4.88
N ALA A 243 11.23 -1.29 -4.69
CA ALA A 243 11.93 -1.99 -3.59
C ALA A 243 13.45 -1.81 -3.68
N GLN A 244 14.01 -1.85 -4.89
CA GLN A 244 15.44 -1.57 -5.17
C GLN A 244 15.91 -0.18 -4.75
N LYS A 245 15.01 0.76 -4.55
CA LYS A 245 15.32 2.15 -4.18
C LYS A 245 14.89 2.52 -2.77
N ALA A 246 13.95 1.78 -2.19
CA ALA A 246 13.27 2.19 -0.96
C ALA A 246 13.39 1.18 0.20
N SER A 247 13.62 -0.10 -0.06
CA SER A 247 13.77 -1.09 1.01
C SER A 247 15.23 -1.32 1.36
N ARG A 248 15.66 -0.70 2.46
CA ARG A 248 17.02 -0.87 2.97
C ARG A 248 17.37 -2.34 3.18
N GLU A 249 16.50 -3.10 3.81
CA GLU A 249 16.73 -4.52 4.11
C GLU A 249 17.00 -5.34 2.85
N LEU A 250 16.20 -5.11 1.79
CA LEU A 250 16.37 -5.82 0.53
C LEU A 250 17.59 -5.31 -0.25
N MET A 251 17.88 -4.00 -0.22
CA MET A 251 19.08 -3.44 -0.85
C MET A 251 20.35 -3.99 -0.21
N ASP A 252 20.40 -4.08 1.12
CA ASP A 252 21.55 -4.62 1.86
C ASP A 252 21.75 -6.12 1.55
N ARG A 253 20.65 -6.88 1.34
CA ARG A 253 20.70 -8.33 1.10
C ARG A 253 20.95 -8.68 -0.35
N PHE A 254 20.32 -7.98 -1.31
CA PHE A 254 20.26 -8.34 -2.74
C PHE A 254 20.98 -7.33 -3.64
N GLY A 255 21.47 -6.24 -3.10
CA GLY A 255 22.36 -5.34 -3.83
C GLY A 255 23.68 -6.01 -4.20
N GLY A 256 24.32 -5.52 -5.26
CA GLY A 256 25.59 -6.07 -5.74
C GLY A 256 25.44 -7.43 -6.47
N GLU A 257 26.43 -8.33 -6.27
CA GLU A 257 26.57 -9.58 -7.03
C GLU A 257 25.45 -10.61 -6.80
N ARG A 258 24.78 -10.58 -5.64
CA ARG A 258 23.68 -11.52 -5.32
C ARG A 258 22.45 -11.36 -6.21
N GLY A 259 22.23 -10.14 -6.68
CA GLY A 259 21.13 -9.82 -7.60
C GLY A 259 19.73 -10.02 -6.99
N TRP A 260 18.71 -9.59 -7.72
CA TRP A 260 17.31 -9.54 -7.28
C TRP A 260 16.44 -10.71 -7.77
N SER A 261 17.03 -11.75 -8.37
CA SER A 261 16.28 -12.88 -8.94
C SER A 261 15.45 -13.67 -7.91
N ALA A 262 15.81 -13.61 -6.64
CA ALA A 262 15.05 -14.23 -5.55
C ALA A 262 13.83 -13.41 -5.09
N VAL A 263 13.71 -12.15 -5.53
CA VAL A 263 12.62 -11.24 -5.16
C VAL A 263 11.61 -11.16 -6.29
N ARG A 264 10.36 -11.52 -6.02
CA ARG A 264 9.27 -11.53 -7.01
C ARG A 264 8.32 -10.37 -6.81
N ALA A 265 7.80 -9.79 -7.88
CA ALA A 265 6.68 -8.86 -7.78
C ALA A 265 5.37 -9.61 -7.52
N ILE A 266 4.46 -9.01 -6.75
CA ILE A 266 3.13 -9.60 -6.48
C ILE A 266 2.33 -9.83 -7.77
N GLY A 267 2.47 -8.97 -8.77
CA GLY A 267 1.85 -9.15 -10.08
C GLY A 267 2.30 -10.44 -10.80
N ASP A 268 3.59 -10.81 -10.69
CA ASP A 268 4.10 -12.07 -11.26
C ASP A 268 3.55 -13.28 -10.53
N VAL A 269 3.39 -13.19 -9.22
CA VAL A 269 2.79 -14.23 -8.40
C VAL A 269 1.34 -14.47 -8.84
N ILE A 270 0.55 -13.40 -8.94
CA ILE A 270 -0.86 -13.47 -9.36
C ILE A 270 -0.99 -14.08 -10.76
N ARG A 271 -0.19 -13.59 -11.73
CA ARG A 271 -0.20 -14.11 -13.10
C ARG A 271 0.20 -15.59 -13.19
N SER A 272 1.06 -16.06 -12.29
CA SER A 272 1.44 -17.47 -12.23
C SER A 272 0.30 -18.39 -11.77
N GLY A 273 -0.76 -17.85 -11.16
CA GLY A 273 -1.86 -18.61 -10.58
C GLY A 273 -1.47 -19.52 -9.41
N ARG A 274 -0.26 -19.36 -8.86
CA ARG A 274 0.27 -20.22 -7.79
C ARG A 274 0.75 -19.37 -6.62
N PRO A 275 0.40 -19.76 -5.36
CA PRO A 275 0.94 -19.11 -4.18
C PRO A 275 2.47 -19.02 -4.25
N ALA A 276 3.02 -17.91 -3.79
CA ALA A 276 4.47 -17.73 -3.80
C ALA A 276 5.18 -18.59 -2.73
N ARG A 277 4.44 -18.96 -1.67
CA ARG A 277 4.98 -19.80 -0.60
C ARG A 277 5.22 -21.23 -1.10
N PRO A 278 6.45 -21.75 -1.00
CA PRO A 278 6.72 -23.16 -1.31
C PRO A 278 6.02 -24.05 -0.29
N GLU A 279 5.55 -25.21 -0.73
CA GLU A 279 4.99 -26.23 0.15
C GLU A 279 6.03 -26.63 1.20
N GLY A 280 5.66 -26.65 2.48
CA GLY A 280 6.59 -26.88 3.60
C GLY A 280 7.59 -25.74 3.85
N GLY A 281 7.47 -24.60 3.15
CA GLY A 281 8.34 -23.44 3.32
C GLY A 281 8.26 -22.87 4.76
N ASP A 282 9.43 -22.48 5.28
CA ASP A 282 9.54 -22.02 6.67
C ASP A 282 8.97 -20.63 6.89
N LEU A 283 9.36 -19.65 6.07
CA LEU A 283 8.96 -18.26 6.21
C LEU A 283 8.61 -17.66 4.85
N SER A 284 7.50 -16.93 4.76
CA SER A 284 7.17 -16.09 3.60
C SER A 284 7.15 -14.62 4.01
N LEU A 285 7.75 -13.78 3.18
CA LEU A 285 7.85 -12.34 3.40
C LEU A 285 7.16 -11.58 2.28
N PHE A 286 6.24 -10.69 2.66
CA PHE A 286 5.72 -9.64 1.80
C PHE A 286 6.25 -8.28 2.23
N LYS A 287 7.02 -7.61 1.38
CA LYS A 287 7.54 -6.26 1.62
C LYS A 287 6.84 -5.26 0.71
N SER A 288 6.10 -4.32 1.30
CA SER A 288 5.47 -3.23 0.55
C SER A 288 6.22 -1.92 0.77
N VAL A 289 6.56 -1.26 -0.31
CA VAL A 289 7.18 0.08 -0.31
C VAL A 289 6.31 1.12 -1.00
N GLY A 290 5.20 0.69 -1.59
CA GLY A 290 4.24 1.49 -2.32
C GLY A 290 4.49 1.54 -3.83
N MET A 291 3.42 1.38 -4.60
CA MET A 291 3.44 1.48 -6.06
C MET A 291 2.23 2.26 -6.57
N GLY A 292 2.38 2.91 -7.73
CA GLY A 292 1.32 3.71 -8.35
C GLY A 292 0.10 2.89 -8.77
N LEU A 293 0.29 1.63 -9.21
CA LEU A 293 -0.81 0.75 -9.61
C LEU A 293 -1.81 0.49 -8.47
N SER A 294 -1.37 0.46 -7.23
CA SER A 294 -2.28 0.31 -6.10
C SER A 294 -3.20 1.52 -5.93
N ASP A 295 -2.67 2.72 -6.15
CA ASP A 295 -3.47 3.94 -6.14
C ASP A 295 -4.43 3.99 -7.35
N LEU A 296 -3.96 3.60 -8.55
CA LEU A 296 -4.77 3.55 -9.78
C LEU A 296 -5.96 2.60 -9.62
N ALA A 297 -5.75 1.41 -9.08
CA ALA A 297 -6.79 0.41 -8.91
C ALA A 297 -7.98 0.95 -8.08
N VAL A 298 -7.68 1.56 -6.93
CA VAL A 298 -8.72 2.13 -6.05
C VAL A 298 -9.34 3.38 -6.67
N ALA A 299 -8.54 4.25 -7.31
CA ALA A 299 -9.02 5.46 -7.98
C ALA A 299 -9.97 5.14 -9.14
N THR A 300 -9.63 4.15 -9.96
CA THR A 300 -10.47 3.69 -11.07
C THR A 300 -11.80 3.17 -10.57
N MET A 301 -11.81 2.28 -9.57
CA MET A 301 -13.03 1.74 -9.00
C MET A 301 -13.91 2.83 -8.38
N ALA A 302 -13.30 3.75 -7.61
CA ALA A 302 -14.02 4.89 -7.04
C ALA A 302 -14.67 5.75 -8.11
N PHE A 303 -13.94 6.05 -9.19
CA PHE A 303 -14.44 6.83 -10.32
C PHE A 303 -15.58 6.12 -11.06
N GLU A 304 -15.43 4.85 -11.43
CA GLU A 304 -16.46 4.09 -12.15
C GLU A 304 -17.76 4.02 -11.34
N ARG A 305 -17.67 3.69 -10.05
CA ARG A 305 -18.83 3.68 -9.15
C ARG A 305 -19.43 5.07 -8.91
N ALA A 306 -18.61 6.13 -8.90
CA ALA A 306 -19.11 7.49 -8.81
C ALA A 306 -19.94 7.87 -10.04
N VAL A 307 -19.49 7.50 -11.23
CA VAL A 307 -20.25 7.69 -12.47
C VAL A 307 -21.56 6.93 -12.43
N GLU A 308 -21.53 5.63 -12.08
CA GLU A 308 -22.74 4.78 -11.99
C GLU A 308 -23.78 5.33 -11.00
N ARG A 309 -23.33 5.90 -9.88
CA ARG A 309 -24.21 6.41 -8.81
C ARG A 309 -24.50 7.90 -8.92
N GLY A 310 -23.98 8.59 -9.94
CA GLY A 310 -24.14 10.02 -10.10
C GLY A 310 -23.47 10.86 -9.02
N LEU A 311 -22.43 10.33 -8.35
CA LEU A 311 -21.68 11.00 -7.29
C LEU A 311 -20.49 11.79 -7.84
N GLY A 312 -19.90 12.63 -6.98
CA GLY A 312 -18.82 13.53 -7.34
C GLY A 312 -19.30 14.82 -8.00
N ARG A 313 -18.58 15.91 -7.74
CA ARG A 313 -18.90 17.22 -8.31
C ARG A 313 -18.32 17.36 -9.71
N PRO A 314 -19.11 17.66 -10.75
CA PRO A 314 -18.59 17.98 -12.07
C PRO A 314 -17.60 19.17 -12.00
N ILE A 315 -16.50 19.08 -12.73
CA ILE A 315 -15.52 20.17 -12.89
C ILE A 315 -15.32 20.46 -14.38
N PRO A 316 -14.95 21.71 -14.75
CA PRO A 316 -14.66 22.03 -16.13
C PRO A 316 -13.54 21.17 -16.69
N ALA A 317 -13.73 20.65 -17.91
CA ALA A 317 -12.64 20.00 -18.61
C ALA A 317 -11.56 21.06 -18.99
N PRO A 318 -10.26 20.69 -18.91
CA PRO A 318 -9.20 21.56 -19.36
C PRO A 318 -9.40 21.99 -20.82
N GLN A 319 -9.28 23.29 -21.08
CA GLN A 319 -9.42 23.87 -22.42
C GLN A 319 -8.08 24.44 -22.86
N ARG A 320 -7.82 24.33 -24.16
CA ARG A 320 -6.66 24.99 -24.74
C ARG A 320 -6.95 26.48 -24.89
N ALA A 321 -6.00 27.31 -24.52
CA ALA A 321 -5.99 28.75 -24.79
C ALA A 321 -4.65 29.13 -25.41
N ALA A 322 -4.67 30.11 -26.31
CA ALA A 322 -3.44 30.65 -26.86
C ALA A 322 -2.74 31.52 -25.79
N PRO A 323 -1.41 31.42 -25.63
CA PRO A 323 -0.68 32.36 -24.79
C PRO A 323 -0.74 33.76 -25.41
N THR A 324 -0.80 34.78 -24.55
CA THR A 324 -0.77 36.19 -24.95
C THR A 324 0.58 36.82 -24.59
N TRP A 325 1.03 37.82 -25.35
CA TRP A 325 2.27 38.55 -25.10
C TRP A 325 2.09 40.06 -25.21
N LYS A 326 3.02 40.81 -24.63
CA LYS A 326 2.97 42.29 -24.72
C LYS A 326 2.99 42.76 -26.15
N GLY A 327 1.96 43.51 -26.55
CA GLY A 327 1.79 43.97 -27.92
C GLY A 327 0.94 43.07 -28.83
N ASP A 328 0.38 41.95 -28.27
CA ASP A 328 -0.59 41.13 -29.01
C ASP A 328 -1.84 41.94 -29.38
N ARG A 329 -2.11 42.07 -30.69
CA ARG A 329 -3.25 42.83 -31.23
C ARG A 329 -4.56 42.05 -31.16
N ALA A 330 -4.51 40.70 -31.04
CA ALA A 330 -5.67 39.85 -30.93
C ALA A 330 -6.28 39.82 -29.51
N ALA A 331 -5.54 40.30 -28.51
CA ALA A 331 -5.95 40.37 -27.13
C ALA A 331 -6.62 41.72 -26.75
N ARG A 332 -6.82 42.62 -27.75
CA ARG A 332 -7.56 43.87 -27.61
C ARG A 332 -8.90 43.71 -28.35
#